data_c1ccfd27b0fe8602e65325eb00e9449e
#
_entry.id   c1ccfd27b0fe8602e65325eb00e9449e
#
_cell.length_a   1.000
_cell.length_b   1.000
_cell.length_c   1.000
_cell.angle_alpha   90.00
_cell.angle_beta   90.00
_cell.angle_gamma   90.00
#
_symmetry.space_group_name_H-M   'P 1'
#
loop_
_entity.id
_entity.type
_entity.pdbx_description
1 polymer ?
#
loop_
_entity_poly.entity_id
_entity_poly.type
_entity_poly.pdbx_seq_one_letter_code
_entity_poly.pdbx_strand_id
1 'polypeptide(L)'
;MAAIVVPDRPTPLGELRPTLALAVPVVLTELGWMVMGVVDTIMVGPLGPEAIGAVGLGNILFFMVNTFGYGVLLGLDTLVSQAFGAGKLEECHRSMAQGVYLSLALAIPSMAACWVVTSWLPALGIDPAIAGPTRPYMHALSYSFLPLFGFVALRRYLQAMNVVRSVLVALVTANLINWGANWVLIYGHLGLPRLGIAGSGWSTVIGRTWMVGFLAVAAILHDRRTDGGLWRADLRPDWRRMRTLIGLGLPAAAYLALEIGVFTLAAVFAARLGVAALAGHEMALQLASVTFMVPLGVSTAGAVRVGQAIGRGDLPGAGRAGWMAIAVGLAFASGSALMFVCLPRSLLSIYTTDPAVLSIGATLLAIAAVFQLFDATQVIAAGDLRGAGDTRTPMLCNLVVHWFVGLPVGYLMAFTLGKGVVGLWLGLSTGLILGGLVLMGAWARRARRWRAEAGSQPAT
;
A
#
# COMPACT_ATOMS: atom_id res chain seq x y z
N MET A 1 26.71 -3.96 21.78
CA MET A 1 27.04 -4.04 20.34
C MET A 1 26.91 -5.49 19.90
N ALA A 2 25.77 -5.91 19.39
CA ALA A 2 25.71 -7.17 18.64
C ALA A 2 26.23 -6.84 17.24
N ALA A 3 27.48 -7.26 16.96
CA ALA A 3 28.09 -7.16 15.66
C ALA A 3 27.14 -7.79 14.64
N ILE A 4 26.72 -7.02 13.65
CA ILE A 4 26.08 -7.56 12.46
C ILE A 4 27.19 -8.39 11.80
N VAL A 5 27.15 -9.71 12.04
CA VAL A 5 28.01 -10.67 11.32
C VAL A 5 27.60 -10.57 9.86
N VAL A 6 28.43 -9.87 9.08
CA VAL A 6 28.33 -9.86 7.62
C VAL A 6 28.85 -11.22 7.18
N PRO A 7 28.02 -12.13 6.65
CA PRO A 7 28.52 -13.39 6.12
C PRO A 7 29.39 -13.10 4.89
N ASP A 8 30.55 -13.71 4.83
CA ASP A 8 31.37 -13.78 3.62
C ASP A 8 30.51 -14.22 2.43
N ARG A 9 30.49 -13.39 1.38
CA ARG A 9 29.80 -13.56 0.09
C ARG A 9 28.48 -14.34 0.18
N PRO A 10 27.36 -13.66 0.51
CA PRO A 10 26.09 -14.37 0.67
C PRO A 10 25.72 -15.08 -0.64
N THR A 11 25.53 -16.38 -0.53
CA THR A 11 24.90 -17.18 -1.60
C THR A 11 23.49 -16.63 -1.85
N PRO A 12 22.87 -16.83 -3.03
CA PRO A 12 21.49 -16.41 -3.28
C PRO A 12 20.53 -16.85 -2.19
N LEU A 13 20.70 -18.05 -1.61
CA LEU A 13 19.92 -18.55 -0.46
C LEU A 13 20.18 -17.78 0.84
N GLY A 14 21.36 -17.18 1.01
CA GLY A 14 21.69 -16.34 2.17
C GLY A 14 20.86 -15.04 2.22
N GLU A 15 20.37 -14.56 1.08
CA GLU A 15 19.48 -13.39 0.99
C GLU A 15 18.00 -13.73 1.32
N LEU A 16 17.59 -15.00 1.20
CA LEU A 16 16.19 -15.40 1.39
C LEU A 16 15.72 -15.15 2.83
N ARG A 17 16.47 -15.66 3.81
CA ARG A 17 16.07 -15.55 5.23
C ARG A 17 15.92 -14.10 5.71
N PRO A 18 16.87 -13.19 5.44
CA PRO A 18 16.70 -11.77 5.79
C PRO A 18 15.54 -11.10 5.04
N THR A 19 15.30 -11.47 3.77
CA THR A 19 14.17 -10.93 2.99
C THR A 19 12.83 -11.38 3.60
N LEU A 20 12.67 -12.66 3.91
CA LEU A 20 11.45 -13.19 4.55
C LEU A 20 11.25 -12.64 5.96
N ALA A 21 12.31 -12.49 6.75
CA ALA A 21 12.23 -11.94 8.10
C ALA A 21 11.68 -10.49 8.12
N LEU A 22 11.95 -9.73 7.06
CA LEU A 22 11.39 -8.39 6.87
C LEU A 22 10.02 -8.44 6.19
N ALA A 23 9.87 -9.24 5.14
CA ALA A 23 8.66 -9.27 4.33
C ALA A 23 7.45 -9.83 5.09
N VAL A 24 7.60 -10.93 5.84
CA VAL A 24 6.46 -11.58 6.50
C VAL A 24 5.73 -10.65 7.49
N PRO A 25 6.40 -9.96 8.44
CA PRO A 25 5.70 -9.01 9.30
C PRO A 25 5.08 -7.84 8.54
N VAL A 26 5.71 -7.39 7.43
CA VAL A 26 5.17 -6.30 6.61
C VAL A 26 3.92 -6.77 5.88
N VAL A 27 3.93 -7.95 5.27
CA VAL A 27 2.75 -8.56 4.63
C VAL A 27 1.59 -8.72 5.63
N LEU A 28 1.87 -9.24 6.83
CA LEU A 28 0.85 -9.35 7.87
C LEU A 28 0.29 -7.98 8.29
N THR A 29 1.12 -6.93 8.21
CA THR A 29 0.67 -5.56 8.43
C THR A 29 -0.26 -5.08 7.31
N GLU A 30 0.06 -5.35 6.03
CA GLU A 30 -0.82 -4.98 4.91
C GLU A 30 -2.17 -5.71 4.99
N LEU A 31 -2.17 -7.00 5.28
CA LEU A 31 -3.41 -7.78 5.50
C LEU A 31 -4.22 -7.24 6.69
N GLY A 32 -3.57 -6.86 7.77
CA GLY A 32 -4.22 -6.30 8.95
C GLY A 32 -4.95 -4.98 8.69
N TRP A 33 -4.51 -4.19 7.69
CA TRP A 33 -5.25 -3.01 7.25
C TRP A 33 -6.60 -3.36 6.63
N MET A 34 -6.66 -4.41 5.80
CA MET A 34 -7.91 -4.87 5.22
C MET A 34 -8.89 -5.35 6.30
N VAL A 35 -8.38 -6.03 7.34
CA VAL A 35 -9.20 -6.51 8.47
C VAL A 35 -9.89 -5.35 9.18
N MET A 36 -9.22 -4.21 9.40
CA MET A 36 -9.83 -3.04 10.04
C MET A 36 -11.06 -2.55 9.28
N GLY A 37 -10.96 -2.42 7.95
CA GLY A 37 -12.09 -2.00 7.12
C GLY A 37 -13.25 -3.00 7.12
N VAL A 38 -12.95 -4.30 7.15
CA VAL A 38 -13.96 -5.37 7.25
C VAL A 38 -14.68 -5.31 8.61
N VAL A 39 -13.93 -5.13 9.70
CA VAL A 39 -14.48 -4.98 11.06
C VAL A 39 -15.43 -3.77 11.14
N ASP A 40 -15.02 -2.62 10.61
CA ASP A 40 -15.87 -1.42 10.59
C ASP A 40 -17.18 -1.68 9.85
N THR A 41 -17.12 -2.35 8.68
CA THR A 41 -18.31 -2.68 7.90
C THR A 41 -19.24 -3.66 8.63
N ILE A 42 -18.69 -4.71 9.25
CA ILE A 42 -19.47 -5.68 10.04
C ILE A 42 -20.15 -4.99 11.22
N MET A 43 -19.44 -4.11 11.92
CA MET A 43 -19.97 -3.41 13.11
C MET A 43 -21.05 -2.38 12.74
N VAL A 44 -21.01 -1.83 11.55
CA VAL A 44 -22.04 -0.90 11.07
C VAL A 44 -23.25 -1.66 10.47
N GLY A 45 -23.08 -2.92 10.05
CA GLY A 45 -24.12 -3.73 9.42
C GLY A 45 -25.49 -3.72 10.09
N PRO A 46 -25.60 -3.89 11.43
CA PRO A 46 -26.88 -3.84 12.16
C PRO A 46 -27.62 -2.49 12.13
N LEU A 47 -26.96 -1.42 11.66
CA LEU A 47 -27.62 -0.10 11.50
C LEU A 47 -28.45 0.01 10.22
N GLY A 48 -28.35 -0.97 9.30
CA GLY A 48 -29.10 -1.03 8.07
C GLY A 48 -28.28 -0.80 6.79
N PRO A 49 -28.89 -1.04 5.61
CA PRO A 49 -28.21 -0.97 4.32
C PRO A 49 -27.70 0.43 3.98
N GLU A 50 -28.42 1.48 4.37
CA GLU A 50 -28.02 2.88 4.17
C GLU A 50 -26.71 3.19 4.92
N ALA A 51 -26.55 2.64 6.12
CA ALA A 51 -25.35 2.78 6.92
C ALA A 51 -24.15 2.09 6.30
N ILE A 52 -24.35 0.88 5.76
CA ILE A 52 -23.30 0.15 5.02
C ILE A 52 -22.88 0.95 3.77
N GLY A 53 -23.88 1.46 3.01
CA GLY A 53 -23.63 2.30 1.84
C GLY A 53 -22.85 3.58 2.18
N ALA A 54 -23.23 4.25 3.28
CA ALA A 54 -22.56 5.46 3.75
C ALA A 54 -21.12 5.24 4.16
N VAL A 55 -20.83 4.15 4.90
CA VAL A 55 -19.45 3.78 5.29
C VAL A 55 -18.65 3.35 4.07
N GLY A 56 -19.24 2.58 3.15
CA GLY A 56 -18.59 2.16 1.92
C GLY A 56 -18.16 3.35 1.06
N LEU A 57 -19.10 4.28 0.79
CA LEU A 57 -18.81 5.51 0.05
C LEU A 57 -17.75 6.36 0.77
N GLY A 58 -17.88 6.53 2.09
CA GLY A 58 -16.94 7.30 2.87
C GLY A 58 -15.53 6.70 2.83
N ASN A 59 -15.40 5.39 2.91
CA ASN A 59 -14.10 4.70 2.81
C ASN A 59 -13.44 4.92 1.44
N ILE A 60 -14.20 4.84 0.35
CA ILE A 60 -13.69 5.10 -1.01
C ILE A 60 -13.16 6.53 -1.10
N LEU A 61 -13.93 7.51 -0.69
CA LEU A 61 -13.55 8.92 -0.73
C LEU A 61 -12.32 9.20 0.17
N PHE A 62 -12.32 8.65 1.37
CA PHE A 62 -11.19 8.76 2.29
C PHE A 62 -9.93 8.14 1.68
N PHE A 63 -10.03 6.96 1.08
CA PHE A 63 -8.91 6.26 0.47
C PHE A 63 -8.30 7.04 -0.70
N MET A 64 -9.12 7.68 -1.54
CA MET A 64 -8.65 8.53 -2.64
C MET A 64 -7.79 9.69 -2.11
N VAL A 65 -8.28 10.39 -1.07
CA VAL A 65 -7.53 11.52 -0.46
C VAL A 65 -6.28 11.02 0.26
N ASN A 66 -6.40 9.91 1.01
CA ASN A 66 -5.29 9.30 1.76
C ASN A 66 -4.12 8.89 0.87
N THR A 67 -4.41 8.34 -0.31
CA THR A 67 -3.40 7.78 -1.22
C THR A 67 -2.31 8.78 -1.57
N PHE A 68 -2.67 10.04 -1.75
CA PHE A 68 -1.69 11.09 -2.06
C PHE A 68 -0.72 11.31 -0.89
N GLY A 69 -1.24 11.56 0.32
CA GLY A 69 -0.41 11.78 1.50
C GLY A 69 0.44 10.56 1.88
N TYR A 70 -0.17 9.37 1.82
CA TYR A 70 0.52 8.10 2.03
C TYR A 70 1.69 7.94 1.04
N GLY A 71 1.44 8.18 -0.25
CA GLY A 71 2.43 8.03 -1.31
C GLY A 71 3.60 9.00 -1.15
N VAL A 72 3.36 10.26 -0.74
CA VAL A 72 4.43 11.24 -0.49
C VAL A 72 5.37 10.75 0.62
N LEU A 73 4.85 10.11 1.66
CA LEU A 73 5.65 9.58 2.77
C LEU A 73 6.47 8.33 2.41
N LEU A 74 6.19 7.67 1.26
CA LEU A 74 7.03 6.57 0.75
C LEU A 74 8.47 6.98 0.44
N GLY A 75 8.74 8.28 0.24
CA GLY A 75 10.10 8.79 0.10
C GLY A 75 11.01 8.52 1.30
N LEU A 76 10.42 8.27 2.49
CA LEU A 76 11.17 7.86 3.68
C LEU A 76 11.84 6.48 3.51
N ASP A 77 11.25 5.57 2.74
CA ASP A 77 11.83 4.24 2.47
C ASP A 77 13.25 4.37 1.93
N THR A 78 13.47 5.30 1.00
CA THR A 78 14.79 5.56 0.40
C THR A 78 15.73 6.24 1.39
N LEU A 79 15.29 7.37 1.96
CA LEU A 79 16.16 8.21 2.79
C LEU A 79 16.62 7.49 4.05
N VAL A 80 15.70 6.84 4.75
CA VAL A 80 16.03 6.17 6.02
C VAL A 80 16.80 4.88 5.79
N SER A 81 16.42 4.06 4.79
CA SER A 81 17.12 2.79 4.54
C SER A 81 18.56 2.99 4.07
N GLN A 82 18.82 3.99 3.21
CA GLN A 82 20.16 4.32 2.76
C GLN A 82 21.00 4.91 3.91
N ALA A 83 20.44 5.81 4.72
CA ALA A 83 21.12 6.36 5.89
C ALA A 83 21.45 5.26 6.91
N PHE A 84 20.50 4.35 7.19
CA PHE A 84 20.70 3.22 8.08
C PHE A 84 21.78 2.27 7.56
N GLY A 85 21.75 1.95 6.26
CA GLY A 85 22.78 1.14 5.63
C GLY A 85 24.17 1.75 5.72
N ALA A 86 24.29 3.08 5.65
CA ALA A 86 25.54 3.83 5.81
C ALA A 86 26.00 3.98 7.27
N GLY A 87 25.27 3.43 8.26
CA GLY A 87 25.55 3.57 9.68
C GLY A 87 25.28 4.98 10.25
N LYS A 88 24.60 5.84 9.49
CA LYS A 88 24.31 7.24 9.85
C LYS A 88 22.97 7.37 10.58
N LEU A 89 22.90 6.91 11.84
CA LEU A 89 21.66 6.93 12.63
C LEU A 89 21.07 8.33 12.80
N GLU A 90 21.92 9.34 12.97
CA GLU A 90 21.49 10.74 13.07
C GLU A 90 20.69 11.17 11.83
N GLU A 91 21.13 10.76 10.63
CA GLU A 91 20.43 11.05 9.37
C GLU A 91 19.07 10.32 9.30
N CYS A 92 18.96 9.11 9.89
CA CYS A 92 17.68 8.41 10.01
C CYS A 92 16.72 9.20 10.89
N HIS A 93 17.16 9.70 12.04
CA HIS A 93 16.34 10.48 12.97
C HIS A 93 15.91 11.82 12.35
N ARG A 94 16.84 12.52 11.69
CA ARG A 94 16.53 13.76 10.97
C ARG A 94 15.49 13.52 9.86
N SER A 95 15.64 12.45 9.09
CA SER A 95 14.67 12.11 8.03
C SER A 95 13.30 11.76 8.59
N MET A 96 13.23 11.02 9.71
CA MET A 96 12.00 10.74 10.44
C MET A 96 11.31 12.02 10.88
N ALA A 97 12.05 12.96 11.49
CA ALA A 97 11.49 14.23 11.94
C ALA A 97 10.86 15.02 10.78
N GLN A 98 11.56 15.10 9.61
CA GLN A 98 10.98 15.73 8.43
C GLN A 98 9.73 15.00 7.94
N GLY A 99 9.69 13.66 8.01
CA GLY A 99 8.50 12.87 7.71
C GLY A 99 7.34 13.20 8.64
N VAL A 100 7.57 13.39 9.94
CA VAL A 100 6.55 13.80 10.91
C VAL A 100 6.06 15.22 10.61
N TYR A 101 6.94 16.17 10.34
CA TYR A 101 6.53 17.53 9.96
C TYR A 101 5.71 17.54 8.68
N LEU A 102 6.12 16.75 7.68
CA LEU A 102 5.37 16.62 6.43
C LEU A 102 4.01 15.96 6.66
N SER A 103 3.92 15.00 7.57
CA SER A 103 2.64 14.36 7.98
C SER A 103 1.65 15.38 8.54
N LEU A 104 2.11 16.29 9.39
CA LEU A 104 1.30 17.38 9.92
C LEU A 104 0.83 18.33 8.81
N ALA A 105 1.75 18.71 7.91
CA ALA A 105 1.45 19.59 6.79
C ALA A 105 0.47 18.98 5.79
N LEU A 106 0.51 17.67 5.57
CA LEU A 106 -0.40 16.94 4.66
C LEU A 106 -1.77 16.66 5.29
N ALA A 107 -1.83 16.49 6.62
CA ALA A 107 -3.09 16.15 7.30
C ALA A 107 -4.14 17.26 7.14
N ILE A 108 -3.76 18.52 7.28
CA ILE A 108 -4.69 19.66 7.20
C ILE A 108 -5.38 19.76 5.83
N PRO A 109 -4.66 19.80 4.69
CA PRO A 109 -5.30 19.85 3.38
C PRO A 109 -6.09 18.57 3.07
N SER A 110 -5.67 17.39 3.57
CA SER A 110 -6.43 16.15 3.40
C SER A 110 -7.76 16.18 4.16
N MET A 111 -7.79 16.72 5.39
CA MET A 111 -9.03 16.96 6.13
C MET A 111 -9.95 17.92 5.37
N ALA A 112 -9.42 19.04 4.91
CA ALA A 112 -10.17 20.04 4.14
C ALA A 112 -10.74 19.43 2.85
N ALA A 113 -9.94 18.64 2.12
CA ALA A 113 -10.37 17.95 0.92
C ALA A 113 -11.56 17.00 1.20
N CYS A 114 -11.53 16.23 2.31
CA CYS A 114 -12.65 15.39 2.70
C CYS A 114 -13.92 16.20 2.98
N TRP A 115 -13.79 17.34 3.65
CA TRP A 115 -14.95 18.20 3.93
C TRP A 115 -15.54 18.81 2.66
N VAL A 116 -14.68 19.24 1.73
CA VAL A 116 -15.11 19.76 0.43
C VAL A 116 -15.81 18.67 -0.37
N VAL A 117 -15.20 17.49 -0.52
CA VAL A 117 -15.77 16.39 -1.30
C VAL A 117 -17.13 15.96 -0.72
N THR A 118 -17.26 15.85 0.60
CA THR A 118 -18.55 15.50 1.23
C THR A 118 -19.62 16.57 1.07
N SER A 119 -19.26 17.85 0.92
CA SER A 119 -20.22 18.92 0.63
C SER A 119 -20.80 18.84 -0.79
N TRP A 120 -20.08 18.19 -1.71
CA TRP A 120 -20.49 18.06 -3.11
C TRP A 120 -21.30 16.78 -3.40
N LEU A 121 -21.46 15.85 -2.44
CA LEU A 121 -22.23 14.61 -2.63
C LEU A 121 -23.64 14.84 -3.19
N PRO A 122 -24.42 15.83 -2.72
CA PRO A 122 -25.73 16.11 -3.29
C PRO A 122 -25.66 16.57 -4.75
N ALA A 123 -24.66 17.37 -5.11
CA ALA A 123 -24.46 17.86 -6.49
C ALA A 123 -24.03 16.73 -7.45
N LEU A 124 -23.45 15.67 -6.93
CA LEU A 124 -23.07 14.47 -7.68
C LEU A 124 -24.25 13.49 -7.89
N GLY A 125 -25.44 13.83 -7.42
CA GLY A 125 -26.63 12.98 -7.57
C GLY A 125 -26.65 11.75 -6.67
N ILE A 126 -25.85 11.74 -5.59
CA ILE A 126 -25.86 10.66 -4.61
C ILE A 126 -27.16 10.73 -3.80
N ASP A 127 -27.80 9.57 -3.63
CA ASP A 127 -29.05 9.45 -2.86
C ASP A 127 -28.91 10.11 -1.48
N PRO A 128 -29.82 11.01 -1.11
CA PRO A 128 -29.82 11.67 0.21
C PRO A 128 -29.79 10.68 1.38
N ALA A 129 -30.38 9.50 1.23
CA ALA A 129 -30.37 8.44 2.24
C ALA A 129 -28.94 7.90 2.52
N ILE A 130 -28.03 7.99 1.53
CA ILE A 130 -26.60 7.62 1.67
C ILE A 130 -25.76 8.85 1.98
N ALA A 131 -25.94 9.95 1.25
CA ALA A 131 -25.16 11.17 1.38
C ALA A 131 -25.28 11.80 2.79
N GLY A 132 -26.51 11.77 3.37
CA GLY A 132 -26.76 12.28 4.72
C GLY A 132 -25.88 11.64 5.79
N PRO A 133 -25.94 10.31 5.97
CA PRO A 133 -25.12 9.59 6.94
C PRO A 133 -23.60 9.57 6.60
N THR A 134 -23.23 9.67 5.32
CA THR A 134 -21.81 9.73 4.91
C THR A 134 -21.12 10.98 5.46
N ARG A 135 -21.81 12.11 5.55
CA ARG A 135 -21.24 13.38 5.98
C ARG A 135 -20.69 13.35 7.41
N PRO A 136 -21.46 13.01 8.46
CA PRO A 136 -20.95 12.93 9.82
C PRO A 136 -19.88 11.84 9.99
N TYR A 137 -19.98 10.72 9.26
CA TYR A 137 -18.96 9.69 9.22
C TYR A 137 -17.63 10.24 8.70
N MET A 138 -17.63 10.88 7.53
CA MET A 138 -16.44 11.45 6.91
C MET A 138 -15.84 12.60 7.73
N HIS A 139 -16.68 13.42 8.37
CA HIS A 139 -16.19 14.44 9.29
C HIS A 139 -15.42 13.81 10.45
N ALA A 140 -15.97 12.80 11.12
CA ALA A 140 -15.30 12.08 12.19
C ALA A 140 -14.00 11.42 11.67
N LEU A 141 -14.09 10.66 10.56
CA LEU A 141 -12.97 9.94 9.98
C LEU A 141 -11.84 10.86 9.52
N SER A 142 -12.13 12.06 9.05
CA SER A 142 -11.12 13.02 8.57
C SER A 142 -10.10 13.42 9.62
N TYR A 143 -10.49 13.49 10.90
CA TYR A 143 -9.55 13.75 12.00
C TYR A 143 -8.47 12.66 12.12
N SER A 144 -8.72 11.48 11.58
CA SER A 144 -7.74 10.40 11.59
C SER A 144 -6.55 10.60 10.64
N PHE A 145 -6.58 11.58 9.71
CA PHE A 145 -5.42 11.87 8.86
C PHE A 145 -4.18 12.23 9.65
N LEU A 146 -4.35 12.99 10.74
CA LEU A 146 -3.23 13.40 11.58
C LEU A 146 -2.50 12.19 12.18
N PRO A 147 -3.16 11.32 12.96
CA PRO A 147 -2.50 10.13 13.48
C PRO A 147 -2.13 9.12 12.39
N LEU A 148 -2.87 9.03 11.28
CA LEU A 148 -2.57 8.13 10.19
C LEU A 148 -1.24 8.46 9.50
N PHE A 149 -1.04 9.70 9.08
CA PHE A 149 0.21 10.09 8.43
C PHE A 149 1.40 10.05 9.39
N GLY A 150 1.20 10.42 10.65
CA GLY A 150 2.21 10.22 11.70
C GLY A 150 2.60 8.75 11.87
N PHE A 151 1.60 7.85 11.90
CA PHE A 151 1.84 6.41 11.91
C PHE A 151 2.62 5.96 10.67
N VAL A 152 2.26 6.42 9.47
CA VAL A 152 2.96 6.06 8.23
C VAL A 152 4.42 6.50 8.30
N ALA A 153 4.71 7.73 8.73
CA ALA A 153 6.08 8.22 8.87
C ALA A 153 6.92 7.37 9.83
N LEU A 154 6.39 7.08 11.04
CA LEU A 154 7.06 6.24 12.04
C LEU A 154 7.19 4.79 11.57
N ARG A 155 6.18 4.26 10.89
CA ARG A 155 6.20 2.93 10.28
C ARG A 155 7.35 2.80 9.29
N ARG A 156 7.48 3.74 8.34
CA ARG A 156 8.55 3.74 7.34
C ARG A 156 9.92 3.84 7.97
N TYR A 157 10.08 4.71 8.96
CA TYR A 157 11.30 4.83 9.74
C TYR A 157 11.69 3.52 10.43
N LEU A 158 10.78 2.90 11.19
CA LEU A 158 11.05 1.66 11.93
C LEU A 158 11.29 0.46 10.98
N GLN A 159 10.51 0.34 9.90
CA GLN A 159 10.70 -0.70 8.90
C GLN A 159 12.05 -0.58 8.20
N ALA A 160 12.47 0.64 7.85
CA ALA A 160 13.78 0.90 7.25
C ALA A 160 14.96 0.56 8.17
N MET A 161 14.74 0.52 9.49
CA MET A 161 15.71 0.08 10.50
C MET A 161 15.51 -1.38 10.94
N ASN A 162 14.74 -2.18 10.20
CA ASN A 162 14.41 -3.59 10.49
C ASN A 162 13.58 -3.81 11.77
N VAL A 163 12.93 -2.79 12.32
CA VAL A 163 12.05 -2.88 13.50
C VAL A 163 10.61 -3.12 13.07
N VAL A 164 10.35 -4.28 12.45
CA VAL A 164 9.04 -4.59 11.83
C VAL A 164 8.02 -5.19 12.80
N ARG A 165 8.48 -5.88 13.85
CA ARG A 165 7.59 -6.55 14.83
C ARG A 165 6.71 -5.54 15.59
N SER A 166 7.28 -4.40 15.97
CA SER A 166 6.55 -3.35 16.66
C SER A 166 5.41 -2.78 15.80
N VAL A 167 5.61 -2.69 14.48
CA VAL A 167 4.59 -2.23 13.54
C VAL A 167 3.42 -3.23 13.46
N LEU A 168 3.73 -4.53 13.39
CA LEU A 168 2.71 -5.57 13.39
C LEU A 168 1.90 -5.57 14.70
N VAL A 169 2.57 -5.50 15.85
CA VAL A 169 1.89 -5.45 17.17
C VAL A 169 1.02 -4.20 17.29
N ALA A 170 1.51 -3.03 16.85
CA ALA A 170 0.72 -1.80 16.85
C ALA A 170 -0.58 -1.97 16.06
N LEU A 171 -0.53 -2.61 14.90
CA LEU A 171 -1.70 -2.81 14.06
C LEU A 171 -2.68 -3.84 14.65
N VAL A 172 -2.18 -4.99 15.12
CA VAL A 172 -3.03 -6.02 15.74
C VAL A 172 -3.77 -5.45 16.95
N THR A 173 -3.05 -4.75 17.83
CA THR A 173 -3.68 -4.13 19.02
C THR A 173 -4.64 -3.00 18.63
N ALA A 174 -4.32 -2.24 17.58
CA ALA A 174 -5.22 -1.21 17.08
C ALA A 174 -6.53 -1.78 16.51
N ASN A 175 -6.50 -2.94 15.85
CA ASN A 175 -7.71 -3.62 15.39
C ASN A 175 -8.61 -4.03 16.57
N LEU A 176 -8.02 -4.54 17.67
CA LEU A 176 -8.78 -4.88 18.89
C LEU A 176 -9.38 -3.64 19.54
N ILE A 177 -8.61 -2.54 19.62
CA ILE A 177 -9.09 -1.27 20.16
C ILE A 177 -10.18 -0.68 19.27
N ASN A 178 -10.01 -0.70 17.95
CA ASN A 178 -11.02 -0.25 16.98
C ASN A 178 -12.32 -1.05 17.14
N TRP A 179 -12.24 -2.38 17.22
CA TRP A 179 -13.39 -3.24 17.46
C TRP A 179 -14.13 -2.87 18.77
N GLY A 180 -13.40 -2.74 19.88
CA GLY A 180 -13.98 -2.33 21.17
C GLY A 180 -14.57 -0.91 21.13
N ALA A 181 -13.87 0.04 20.51
CA ALA A 181 -14.35 1.42 20.34
C ALA A 181 -15.59 1.48 19.44
N ASN A 182 -15.67 0.67 18.37
CA ASN A 182 -16.87 0.52 17.54
C ASN A 182 -18.06 0.05 18.39
N TRP A 183 -17.86 -1.00 19.21
CA TRP A 183 -18.91 -1.52 20.08
C TRP A 183 -19.44 -0.46 21.07
N VAL A 184 -18.53 0.35 21.62
CA VAL A 184 -18.91 1.41 22.56
C VAL A 184 -19.60 2.59 21.85
N LEU A 185 -19.01 3.11 20.78
CA LEU A 185 -19.42 4.39 20.19
C LEU A 185 -20.58 4.24 19.18
N ILE A 186 -20.66 3.13 18.44
CA ILE A 186 -21.77 2.89 17.52
C ILE A 186 -23.07 2.66 18.31
N TYR A 187 -23.02 1.82 19.35
CA TYR A 187 -24.20 1.36 20.05
C TYR A 187 -24.51 2.11 21.36
N GLY A 188 -23.55 2.91 21.87
CA GLY A 188 -23.77 3.71 23.07
C GLY A 188 -23.61 2.89 24.36
N HIS A 189 -22.62 2.01 24.43
CA HIS A 189 -22.33 1.25 25.63
C HIS A 189 -21.46 2.03 26.64
N LEU A 190 -21.33 1.53 27.86
CA LEU A 190 -20.52 2.11 28.95
C LEU A 190 -20.93 3.54 29.33
N GLY A 191 -22.19 3.91 29.14
CA GLY A 191 -22.73 5.25 29.49
C GLY A 191 -22.38 6.35 28.49
N LEU A 192 -21.78 6.03 27.36
CA LEU A 192 -21.51 6.98 26.28
C LEU A 192 -22.73 7.11 25.33
N PRO A 193 -22.93 8.27 24.69
CA PRO A 193 -24.02 8.46 23.75
C PRO A 193 -23.85 7.58 22.51
N ARG A 194 -24.98 7.11 21.98
CA ARG A 194 -25.01 6.35 20.72
C ARG A 194 -24.71 7.30 19.55
N LEU A 195 -23.54 7.18 18.95
CA LEU A 195 -23.10 8.01 17.82
C LEU A 195 -23.44 7.40 16.45
N GLY A 196 -23.92 6.13 16.42
CA GLY A 196 -24.23 5.45 15.16
C GLY A 196 -23.02 5.38 14.23
N ILE A 197 -23.23 5.74 12.96
CA ILE A 197 -22.19 5.67 11.92
C ILE A 197 -20.98 6.58 12.23
N ALA A 198 -21.20 7.77 12.77
CA ALA A 198 -20.12 8.66 13.18
C ALA A 198 -19.24 8.01 14.27
N GLY A 199 -19.82 7.13 15.11
CA GLY A 199 -19.07 6.33 16.08
C GLY A 199 -18.01 5.44 15.44
N SER A 200 -18.28 4.86 14.28
CA SER A 200 -17.28 4.09 13.51
C SER A 200 -16.12 4.97 13.04
N GLY A 201 -16.41 6.19 12.56
CA GLY A 201 -15.36 7.15 12.21
C GLY A 201 -14.45 7.49 13.40
N TRP A 202 -15.03 7.77 14.57
CA TRP A 202 -14.27 8.05 15.79
C TRP A 202 -13.50 6.83 16.32
N SER A 203 -14.05 5.63 16.18
CA SER A 203 -13.34 4.38 16.54
C SER A 203 -12.07 4.21 15.72
N THR A 204 -12.12 4.55 14.43
CA THR A 204 -10.94 4.55 13.55
C THR A 204 -9.93 5.63 13.96
N VAL A 205 -10.37 6.82 14.39
CA VAL A 205 -9.47 7.86 14.94
C VAL A 205 -8.75 7.34 16.18
N ILE A 206 -9.46 6.70 17.11
CA ILE A 206 -8.89 6.13 18.33
C ILE A 206 -7.86 5.04 17.99
N GLY A 207 -8.20 4.10 17.11
CA GLY A 207 -7.29 3.04 16.67
C GLY A 207 -6.01 3.60 16.04
N ARG A 208 -6.12 4.60 15.15
CA ARG A 208 -4.97 5.24 14.51
C ARG A 208 -4.13 6.07 15.48
N THR A 209 -4.76 6.73 16.44
CA THR A 209 -4.06 7.46 17.52
C THR A 209 -3.28 6.50 18.39
N TRP A 210 -3.84 5.34 18.71
CA TRP A 210 -3.11 4.27 19.38
C TRP A 210 -1.90 3.81 18.57
N MET A 211 -2.06 3.59 17.27
CA MET A 211 -0.97 3.14 16.40
C MET A 211 0.20 4.10 16.39
N VAL A 212 -0.03 5.41 16.21
CA VAL A 212 1.06 6.40 16.21
C VAL A 212 1.71 6.51 17.58
N GLY A 213 0.94 6.51 18.67
CA GLY A 213 1.46 6.53 20.03
C GLY A 213 2.31 5.30 20.34
N PHE A 214 1.84 4.10 19.98
CA PHE A 214 2.59 2.86 20.16
C PHE A 214 3.91 2.88 19.39
N LEU A 215 3.91 3.32 18.12
CA LEU A 215 5.15 3.39 17.34
C LEU A 215 6.10 4.47 17.82
N ALA A 216 5.60 5.59 18.33
CA ALA A 216 6.44 6.62 18.94
C ALA A 216 7.16 6.06 20.18
N VAL A 217 6.45 5.35 21.06
CA VAL A 217 7.04 4.66 22.20
C VAL A 217 8.03 3.58 21.76
N ALA A 218 7.68 2.77 20.75
CA ALA A 218 8.55 1.74 20.22
C ALA A 218 9.86 2.34 19.64
N ALA A 219 9.78 3.47 18.94
CA ALA A 219 10.93 4.18 18.40
C ALA A 219 11.86 4.68 19.52
N ILE A 220 11.29 5.30 20.57
CA ILE A 220 12.04 5.77 21.74
C ILE A 220 12.71 4.61 22.48
N LEU A 221 11.99 3.51 22.70
CA LEU A 221 12.54 2.34 23.40
C LEU A 221 13.64 1.66 22.56
N HIS A 222 13.48 1.61 21.25
CA HIS A 222 14.50 1.07 20.35
C HIS A 222 15.77 1.93 20.41
N ASP A 223 15.61 3.25 20.29
CA ASP A 223 16.74 4.20 20.37
C ASP A 223 17.51 4.10 21.70
N ARG A 224 16.79 4.04 22.84
CA ARG A 224 17.42 3.86 24.16
C ARG A 224 18.19 2.55 24.27
N ARG A 225 17.72 1.46 23.66
CA ARG A 225 18.39 0.15 23.71
C ARG A 225 19.62 0.08 22.83
N THR A 226 19.65 0.87 21.76
CA THR A 226 20.75 0.87 20.78
C THR A 226 21.72 2.04 20.96
N ASP A 227 21.46 2.94 21.92
CA ASP A 227 22.11 4.24 22.09
C ASP A 227 22.18 5.02 20.77
N GLY A 228 21.02 5.03 20.08
CA GLY A 228 20.90 5.56 18.70
C GLY A 228 21.04 7.08 18.61
N GLY A 229 20.88 7.80 19.72
CA GLY A 229 21.10 9.24 19.79
C GLY A 229 19.96 10.09 19.27
N LEU A 230 18.72 9.59 19.31
CA LEU A 230 17.51 10.31 18.85
C LEU A 230 17.41 11.71 19.47
N TRP A 231 17.67 11.82 20.79
CA TRP A 231 17.60 13.09 21.51
C TRP A 231 18.81 14.01 21.31
N ARG A 232 19.88 13.50 20.71
CA ARG A 232 21.09 14.29 20.36
C ARG A 232 21.03 14.80 18.93
N ALA A 233 20.17 14.19 18.09
CA ALA A 233 20.00 14.59 16.69
C ALA A 233 19.30 15.97 16.61
N ASP A 234 19.72 16.77 15.64
CA ASP A 234 19.00 18.01 15.30
C ASP A 234 17.71 17.67 14.56
N LEU A 235 16.59 17.71 15.30
CA LEU A 235 15.27 17.38 14.77
C LEU A 235 14.53 18.61 14.19
N ARG A 236 15.19 19.76 14.08
CA ARG A 236 14.57 20.98 13.56
C ARG A 236 14.09 20.80 12.11
N PRO A 237 13.05 21.55 11.69
CA PRO A 237 12.61 21.55 10.30
C PRO A 237 13.78 21.95 9.37
N ASP A 238 14.07 21.09 8.40
CA ASP A 238 15.07 21.30 7.37
C ASP A 238 14.40 21.27 5.99
N TRP A 239 14.23 22.46 5.40
CA TRP A 239 13.54 22.59 4.12
C TRP A 239 14.26 21.86 2.98
N ARG A 240 15.57 21.77 3.00
CA ARG A 240 16.35 21.06 1.99
C ARG A 240 16.03 19.55 2.00
N ARG A 241 16.01 18.96 3.19
CA ARG A 241 15.63 17.54 3.40
C ARG A 241 14.17 17.29 3.05
N MET A 242 13.29 18.19 3.48
CA MET A 242 11.86 18.11 3.17
C MET A 242 11.61 18.17 1.66
N ARG A 243 12.32 19.03 0.94
CA ARG A 243 12.26 19.09 -0.53
C ARG A 243 12.75 17.80 -1.19
N THR A 244 13.81 17.17 -0.64
CA THR A 244 14.28 15.86 -1.11
C THR A 244 13.24 14.78 -0.87
N LEU A 245 12.65 14.74 0.32
CA LEU A 245 11.57 13.80 0.67
C LEU A 245 10.36 13.97 -0.26
N ILE A 246 9.91 15.19 -0.50
CA ILE A 246 8.81 15.50 -1.44
C ILE A 246 9.21 15.08 -2.87
N GLY A 247 10.45 15.36 -3.29
CA GLY A 247 10.95 15.01 -4.62
C GLY A 247 10.97 13.50 -4.91
N LEU A 248 11.17 12.68 -3.88
CA LEU A 248 11.06 11.22 -3.96
C LEU A 248 9.61 10.74 -3.77
N GLY A 249 8.89 11.37 -2.87
CA GLY A 249 7.54 10.96 -2.49
C GLY A 249 6.47 11.34 -3.51
N LEU A 250 6.57 12.51 -4.16
CA LEU A 250 5.55 12.96 -5.10
C LEU A 250 5.40 12.04 -6.32
N PRO A 251 6.48 11.57 -6.97
CA PRO A 251 6.33 10.56 -8.03
C PRO A 251 5.79 9.23 -7.50
N ALA A 252 6.12 8.82 -6.27
CA ALA A 252 5.58 7.61 -5.67
C ALA A 252 4.07 7.76 -5.38
N ALA A 253 3.62 8.93 -4.93
CA ALA A 253 2.21 9.25 -4.76
C ALA A 253 1.46 9.24 -6.10
N ALA A 254 2.06 9.83 -7.14
CA ALA A 254 1.49 9.80 -8.48
C ALA A 254 1.38 8.37 -9.03
N TYR A 255 2.39 7.52 -8.80
CA TYR A 255 2.34 6.11 -9.17
C TYR A 255 1.12 5.41 -8.57
N LEU A 256 0.91 5.54 -7.26
CA LEU A 256 -0.24 4.94 -6.56
C LEU A 256 -1.58 5.52 -7.03
N ALA A 257 -1.67 6.83 -7.20
CA ALA A 257 -2.89 7.49 -7.65
C ALA A 257 -3.27 7.07 -9.09
N LEU A 258 -2.29 6.96 -9.98
CA LEU A 258 -2.49 6.48 -11.35
C LEU A 258 -2.97 5.02 -11.36
N GLU A 259 -2.40 4.16 -10.52
CA GLU A 259 -2.76 2.75 -10.42
C GLU A 259 -4.20 2.58 -9.92
N ILE A 260 -4.54 3.23 -8.80
CA ILE A 260 -5.89 3.20 -8.24
C ILE A 260 -6.90 3.79 -9.24
N GLY A 261 -6.54 4.89 -9.89
CA GLY A 261 -7.40 5.57 -10.90
C GLY A 261 -7.78 4.64 -12.06
N VAL A 262 -6.85 3.83 -12.54
CA VAL A 262 -7.11 2.85 -13.61
C VAL A 262 -8.13 1.81 -13.20
N PHE A 263 -7.98 1.20 -12.02
CA PHE A 263 -8.94 0.20 -11.52
C PHE A 263 -10.30 0.81 -11.21
N THR A 264 -10.33 2.04 -10.66
CA THR A 264 -11.56 2.77 -10.42
C THR A 264 -12.30 3.06 -11.74
N LEU A 265 -11.59 3.49 -12.78
CA LEU A 265 -12.22 3.73 -14.08
C LEU A 265 -12.67 2.44 -14.77
N ALA A 266 -11.94 1.34 -14.57
CA ALA A 266 -12.34 0.02 -15.02
C ALA A 266 -13.64 -0.45 -14.36
N ALA A 267 -13.84 -0.20 -13.06
CA ALA A 267 -15.09 -0.48 -12.36
C ALA A 267 -16.27 0.34 -12.94
N VAL A 268 -16.03 1.62 -13.26
CA VAL A 268 -17.03 2.46 -13.94
C VAL A 268 -17.39 1.90 -15.32
N PHE A 269 -16.41 1.42 -16.09
CA PHE A 269 -16.68 0.78 -17.38
C PHE A 269 -17.40 -0.56 -17.22
N ALA A 270 -17.06 -1.36 -16.21
CA ALA A 270 -17.76 -2.61 -15.90
C ALA A 270 -19.22 -2.35 -15.53
N ALA A 271 -19.53 -1.28 -14.78
CA ALA A 271 -20.88 -0.88 -14.43
C ALA A 271 -21.74 -0.58 -15.69
N ARG A 272 -21.14 0.01 -16.74
CA ARG A 272 -21.83 0.27 -18.02
C ARG A 272 -22.13 -1.00 -18.82
N LEU A 273 -21.49 -2.11 -18.51
CA LEU A 273 -21.69 -3.41 -19.16
C LEU A 273 -22.79 -4.27 -18.50
N GLY A 274 -23.35 -3.78 -17.40
CA GLY A 274 -24.47 -4.40 -16.69
C GLY A 274 -24.12 -4.96 -15.31
N VAL A 275 -25.15 -5.30 -14.54
CA VAL A 275 -25.04 -5.67 -13.12
C VAL A 275 -24.18 -6.92 -12.91
N ALA A 276 -24.40 -7.96 -13.72
CA ALA A 276 -23.63 -9.22 -13.61
C ALA A 276 -22.15 -9.01 -13.96
N ALA A 277 -21.84 -8.14 -14.93
CA ALA A 277 -20.47 -7.79 -15.32
C ALA A 277 -19.76 -7.05 -14.21
N LEU A 278 -20.42 -6.08 -13.59
CA LEU A 278 -19.89 -5.35 -12.44
C LEU A 278 -19.67 -6.28 -11.24
N ALA A 279 -20.65 -7.10 -10.90
CA ALA A 279 -20.54 -8.05 -9.79
C ALA A 279 -19.37 -9.04 -9.98
N GLY A 280 -19.24 -9.61 -11.18
CA GLY A 280 -18.10 -10.48 -11.51
C GLY A 280 -16.76 -9.75 -11.44
N HIS A 281 -16.71 -8.50 -11.93
CA HIS A 281 -15.53 -7.64 -11.85
C HIS A 281 -15.11 -7.38 -10.38
N GLU A 282 -16.05 -6.92 -9.55
CA GLU A 282 -15.77 -6.59 -8.14
C GLU A 282 -15.28 -7.81 -7.34
N MET A 283 -15.92 -8.97 -7.51
CA MET A 283 -15.50 -10.18 -6.80
C MET A 283 -14.11 -10.65 -7.24
N ALA A 284 -13.82 -10.66 -8.54
CA ALA A 284 -12.53 -11.05 -9.05
C ALA A 284 -11.44 -10.06 -8.62
N LEU A 285 -11.74 -8.74 -8.64
CA LEU A 285 -10.84 -7.69 -8.18
C LEU A 285 -10.58 -7.79 -6.68
N GLN A 286 -11.59 -8.10 -5.86
CA GLN A 286 -11.41 -8.28 -4.42
C GLN A 286 -10.49 -9.45 -4.09
N LEU A 287 -10.64 -10.60 -4.77
CA LEU A 287 -9.76 -11.75 -4.62
C LEU A 287 -8.32 -11.43 -5.06
N ALA A 288 -8.16 -10.74 -6.19
CA ALA A 288 -6.86 -10.28 -6.68
C ALA A 288 -6.22 -9.30 -5.68
N SER A 289 -6.99 -8.37 -5.09
CA SER A 289 -6.50 -7.40 -4.11
C SER A 289 -5.99 -8.07 -2.83
N VAL A 290 -6.66 -9.12 -2.34
CA VAL A 290 -6.17 -9.87 -1.17
C VAL A 290 -4.82 -10.52 -1.46
N THR A 291 -4.67 -11.17 -2.62
CA THR A 291 -3.40 -11.80 -3.00
C THR A 291 -2.31 -10.77 -3.27
N PHE A 292 -2.66 -9.58 -3.77
CA PHE A 292 -1.75 -8.46 -4.04
C PHE A 292 -1.08 -7.90 -2.76
N MET A 293 -1.70 -8.03 -1.59
CA MET A 293 -1.09 -7.56 -0.33
C MET A 293 0.26 -8.22 -0.04
N VAL A 294 0.49 -9.44 -0.52
CA VAL A 294 1.77 -10.14 -0.32
C VAL A 294 2.87 -9.53 -1.19
N PRO A 295 2.74 -9.40 -2.52
CA PRO A 295 3.69 -8.64 -3.35
C PRO A 295 3.95 -7.22 -2.85
N LEU A 296 2.93 -6.52 -2.37
CA LEU A 296 3.06 -5.16 -1.82
C LEU A 296 3.96 -5.14 -0.57
N GLY A 297 3.78 -6.10 0.34
CA GLY A 297 4.64 -6.24 1.52
C GLY A 297 6.09 -6.63 1.15
N VAL A 298 6.25 -7.52 0.18
CA VAL A 298 7.58 -7.91 -0.36
C VAL A 298 8.25 -6.72 -1.06
N SER A 299 7.50 -5.89 -1.80
CA SER A 299 7.97 -4.64 -2.43
C SER A 299 8.57 -3.68 -1.39
N THR A 300 7.90 -3.52 -0.25
CA THR A 300 8.41 -2.69 0.85
C THR A 300 9.71 -3.28 1.44
N ALA A 301 9.76 -4.59 1.64
CA ALA A 301 10.97 -5.27 2.12
C ALA A 301 12.13 -5.16 1.11
N GLY A 302 11.85 -5.31 -0.19
CA GLY A 302 12.81 -5.10 -1.27
C GLY A 302 13.38 -3.69 -1.26
N ALA A 303 12.51 -2.67 -1.21
CA ALA A 303 12.93 -1.27 -1.14
C ALA A 303 13.89 -0.99 0.03
N VAL A 304 13.56 -1.50 1.23
CA VAL A 304 14.41 -1.35 2.42
C VAL A 304 15.75 -2.02 2.25
N ARG A 305 15.78 -3.28 1.81
CA ARG A 305 17.02 -4.04 1.65
C ARG A 305 17.93 -3.48 0.57
N VAL A 306 17.36 -3.07 -0.56
CA VAL A 306 18.09 -2.39 -1.64
C VAL A 306 18.68 -1.09 -1.12
N GLY A 307 17.88 -0.26 -0.44
CA GLY A 307 18.35 1.00 0.15
C GLY A 307 19.48 0.79 1.16
N GLN A 308 19.34 -0.17 2.06
CA GLN A 308 20.38 -0.52 3.05
C GLN A 308 21.68 -0.99 2.38
N ALA A 309 21.60 -1.80 1.33
CA ALA A 309 22.76 -2.26 0.59
C ALA A 309 23.48 -1.10 -0.11
N ILE A 310 22.76 -0.19 -0.74
CA ILE A 310 23.29 1.03 -1.34
C ILE A 310 23.98 1.89 -0.27
N GLY A 311 23.34 2.07 0.88
CA GLY A 311 23.91 2.81 2.00
C GLY A 311 25.25 2.25 2.49
N ARG A 312 25.41 0.92 2.49
CA ARG A 312 26.68 0.24 2.82
C ARG A 312 27.73 0.32 1.71
N GLY A 313 27.39 0.83 0.53
CA GLY A 313 28.27 0.79 -0.65
C GLY A 313 28.29 -0.56 -1.36
N ASP A 314 27.46 -1.55 -0.95
CA ASP A 314 27.36 -2.87 -1.58
C ASP A 314 26.35 -2.83 -2.74
N LEU A 315 26.74 -2.25 -3.87
CA LEU A 315 25.91 -2.17 -5.04
C LEU A 315 25.54 -3.56 -5.65
N PRO A 316 26.49 -4.54 -5.72
CA PRO A 316 26.12 -5.91 -6.12
C PRO A 316 25.12 -6.56 -5.17
N GLY A 317 25.26 -6.31 -3.85
CA GLY A 317 24.29 -6.75 -2.83
C GLY A 317 22.92 -6.12 -3.00
N ALA A 318 22.84 -4.85 -3.37
CA ALA A 318 21.58 -4.21 -3.70
C ALA A 318 20.88 -4.92 -4.89
N GLY A 319 21.65 -5.26 -5.93
CA GLY A 319 21.13 -6.05 -7.06
C GLY A 319 20.63 -7.43 -6.64
N ARG A 320 21.35 -8.15 -5.77
CA ARG A 320 20.92 -9.47 -5.24
C ARG A 320 19.64 -9.35 -4.40
N ALA A 321 19.57 -8.36 -3.53
CA ALA A 321 18.41 -8.14 -2.66
C ALA A 321 17.13 -7.90 -3.46
N GLY A 322 17.17 -7.06 -4.50
CA GLY A 322 15.99 -6.82 -5.36
C GLY A 322 15.60 -8.06 -6.17
N TRP A 323 16.56 -8.78 -6.75
CA TRP A 323 16.24 -10.05 -7.45
C TRP A 323 15.65 -11.10 -6.51
N MET A 324 16.09 -11.16 -5.26
CA MET A 324 15.49 -12.05 -4.25
C MET A 324 14.07 -11.64 -3.91
N ALA A 325 13.80 -10.34 -3.76
CA ALA A 325 12.44 -9.85 -3.54
C ALA A 325 11.51 -10.23 -4.71
N ILE A 326 11.94 -10.02 -5.97
CA ILE A 326 11.18 -10.43 -7.16
C ILE A 326 10.94 -11.95 -7.16
N ALA A 327 11.95 -12.76 -6.84
CA ALA A 327 11.81 -14.22 -6.81
C ALA A 327 10.80 -14.68 -5.74
N VAL A 328 10.84 -14.10 -4.55
CA VAL A 328 9.87 -14.41 -3.46
C VAL A 328 8.46 -14.01 -3.87
N GLY A 329 8.29 -12.81 -4.46
CA GLY A 329 6.98 -12.37 -4.93
C GLY A 329 6.42 -13.24 -6.06
N LEU A 330 7.25 -13.62 -7.04
CA LEU A 330 6.86 -14.52 -8.13
C LEU A 330 6.50 -15.92 -7.62
N ALA A 331 7.23 -16.46 -6.64
CA ALA A 331 6.91 -17.76 -6.06
C ALA A 331 5.52 -17.74 -5.40
N PHE A 332 5.19 -16.68 -4.66
CA PHE A 332 3.86 -16.51 -4.07
C PHE A 332 2.78 -16.29 -5.17
N ALA A 333 3.03 -15.39 -6.12
CA ALA A 333 2.10 -15.10 -7.20
C ALA A 333 1.81 -16.33 -8.06
N SER A 334 2.78 -17.22 -8.27
CA SER A 334 2.59 -18.51 -8.95
C SER A 334 1.66 -19.44 -8.17
N GLY A 335 1.80 -19.50 -6.85
CA GLY A 335 0.89 -20.27 -5.99
C GLY A 335 -0.55 -19.74 -6.03
N SER A 336 -0.72 -18.41 -5.95
CA SER A 336 -2.05 -17.79 -6.04
C SER A 336 -2.65 -17.89 -7.46
N ALA A 337 -1.82 -17.85 -8.51
CA ALA A 337 -2.26 -18.09 -9.89
C ALA A 337 -2.82 -19.52 -10.05
N LEU A 338 -2.11 -20.50 -9.52
CA LEU A 338 -2.57 -21.89 -9.52
C LEU A 338 -3.91 -22.03 -8.76
N MET A 339 -4.05 -21.38 -7.61
CA MET A 339 -5.29 -21.37 -6.85
C MET A 339 -6.46 -20.76 -7.65
N PHE A 340 -6.24 -19.65 -8.37
CA PHE A 340 -7.26 -19.02 -9.20
C PHE A 340 -7.70 -19.88 -10.40
N VAL A 341 -6.77 -20.65 -10.97
CA VAL A 341 -7.09 -21.59 -12.08
C VAL A 341 -7.77 -22.85 -11.56
N CYS A 342 -7.30 -23.42 -10.46
CA CYS A 342 -7.81 -24.72 -9.97
C CYS A 342 -9.12 -24.61 -9.20
N LEU A 343 -9.35 -23.51 -8.48
CA LEU A 343 -10.45 -23.34 -7.52
C LEU A 343 -11.31 -22.09 -7.77
N PRO A 344 -11.56 -21.63 -9.02
CA PRO A 344 -12.21 -20.36 -9.26
C PRO A 344 -13.66 -20.32 -8.71
N ARG A 345 -14.41 -21.41 -8.92
CA ARG A 345 -15.81 -21.49 -8.43
C ARG A 345 -15.90 -21.52 -6.92
N SER A 346 -15.00 -22.26 -6.25
CA SER A 346 -14.98 -22.36 -4.79
C SER A 346 -14.66 -21.01 -4.14
N LEU A 347 -13.77 -20.23 -4.74
CA LEU A 347 -13.43 -18.89 -4.26
C LEU A 347 -14.59 -17.90 -4.46
N LEU A 348 -15.25 -17.94 -5.61
CA LEU A 348 -16.35 -17.04 -5.93
C LEU A 348 -17.64 -17.41 -5.19
N SER A 349 -17.86 -18.69 -4.88
CA SER A 349 -19.04 -19.15 -4.15
C SER A 349 -19.13 -18.63 -2.70
N ILE A 350 -18.01 -18.07 -2.17
CA ILE A 350 -18.00 -17.34 -0.89
C ILE A 350 -18.86 -16.06 -0.98
N TYR A 351 -18.96 -15.47 -2.18
CA TYR A 351 -19.67 -14.20 -2.40
C TYR A 351 -21.07 -14.38 -2.95
N THR A 352 -21.29 -15.33 -3.86
CA THR A 352 -22.57 -15.51 -4.56
C THR A 352 -22.79 -16.95 -5.01
N THR A 353 -24.06 -17.29 -5.21
CA THR A 353 -24.49 -18.55 -5.85
C THR A 353 -25.06 -18.35 -7.24
N ASP A 354 -25.12 -17.11 -7.76
CA ASP A 354 -25.65 -16.80 -9.09
C ASP A 354 -24.76 -17.41 -10.19
N PRO A 355 -25.29 -18.33 -11.02
CA PRO A 355 -24.50 -19.01 -12.05
C PRO A 355 -23.92 -18.07 -13.11
N ALA A 356 -24.61 -16.98 -13.46
CA ALA A 356 -24.14 -16.03 -14.47
C ALA A 356 -22.92 -15.25 -13.95
N VAL A 357 -23.01 -14.78 -12.70
CA VAL A 357 -21.92 -14.05 -12.04
C VAL A 357 -20.72 -14.97 -11.79
N LEU A 358 -20.96 -16.22 -11.36
CA LEU A 358 -19.90 -17.23 -11.17
C LEU A 358 -19.16 -17.54 -12.47
N SER A 359 -19.88 -17.65 -13.60
CA SER A 359 -19.26 -17.90 -14.91
C SER A 359 -18.35 -16.76 -15.35
N ILE A 360 -18.84 -15.52 -15.22
CA ILE A 360 -18.06 -14.31 -15.52
C ILE A 360 -16.83 -14.24 -14.61
N GLY A 361 -17.03 -14.33 -13.29
CA GLY A 361 -15.97 -14.25 -12.30
C GLY A 361 -14.89 -15.32 -12.51
N ALA A 362 -15.26 -16.56 -12.84
CA ALA A 362 -14.31 -17.63 -13.13
C ALA A 362 -13.43 -17.31 -14.35
N THR A 363 -14.03 -16.74 -15.40
CA THR A 363 -13.27 -16.28 -16.58
C THR A 363 -12.29 -15.16 -16.21
N LEU A 364 -12.74 -14.20 -15.39
CA LEU A 364 -11.91 -13.09 -14.94
C LEU A 364 -10.78 -13.57 -14.02
N LEU A 365 -11.00 -14.56 -13.14
CA LEU A 365 -9.94 -15.15 -12.32
C LEU A 365 -8.90 -15.91 -13.15
N ALA A 366 -9.31 -16.56 -14.26
CA ALA A 366 -8.35 -17.17 -15.17
C ALA A 366 -7.43 -16.12 -15.83
N ILE A 367 -7.98 -14.95 -16.17
CA ILE A 367 -7.19 -13.82 -16.66
C ILE A 367 -6.28 -13.26 -15.54
N ALA A 368 -6.82 -13.14 -14.32
CA ALA A 368 -6.09 -12.71 -13.13
C ALA A 368 -4.89 -13.61 -12.85
N ALA A 369 -5.03 -14.92 -13.01
CA ALA A 369 -3.95 -15.88 -12.81
C ALA A 369 -2.71 -15.56 -13.67
N VAL A 370 -2.91 -15.04 -14.86
CA VAL A 370 -1.80 -14.64 -15.75
C VAL A 370 -1.23 -13.29 -15.33
N PHE A 371 -2.09 -12.28 -15.19
CA PHE A 371 -1.58 -10.92 -14.96
C PHE A 371 -0.95 -10.74 -13.58
N GLN A 372 -1.40 -11.42 -12.54
CA GLN A 372 -0.86 -11.24 -11.19
C GLN A 372 0.62 -11.59 -11.04
N LEU A 373 1.19 -12.43 -11.94
CA LEU A 373 2.63 -12.68 -12.01
C LEU A 373 3.38 -11.40 -12.41
N PHE A 374 2.85 -10.69 -13.39
CA PHE A 374 3.44 -9.44 -13.89
C PHE A 374 3.14 -8.28 -12.94
N ASP A 375 1.99 -8.26 -12.31
CA ASP A 375 1.60 -7.29 -11.30
C ASP A 375 2.53 -7.39 -10.06
N ALA A 376 2.75 -8.60 -9.55
CA ALA A 376 3.74 -8.84 -8.49
C ALA A 376 5.14 -8.36 -8.90
N THR A 377 5.56 -8.66 -10.13
CA THR A 377 6.86 -8.20 -10.66
C THR A 377 6.91 -6.68 -10.75
N GLN A 378 5.83 -6.04 -11.23
CA GLN A 378 5.70 -4.59 -11.37
C GLN A 378 5.85 -3.89 -10.03
N VAL A 379 5.05 -4.28 -9.03
CA VAL A 379 5.03 -3.61 -7.72
C VAL A 379 6.34 -3.80 -6.96
N ILE A 380 6.98 -4.99 -7.07
CA ILE A 380 8.24 -5.27 -6.39
C ILE A 380 9.39 -4.53 -7.07
N ALA A 381 9.48 -4.56 -8.41
CA ALA A 381 10.49 -3.80 -9.14
C ALA A 381 10.35 -2.28 -8.92
N ALA A 382 9.11 -1.76 -8.81
CA ALA A 382 8.85 -0.38 -8.42
C ALA A 382 9.38 -0.08 -7.01
N GLY A 383 9.21 -1.01 -6.05
CA GLY A 383 9.77 -0.92 -4.71
C GLY A 383 11.29 -0.90 -4.71
N ASP A 384 11.93 -1.81 -5.44
CA ASP A 384 13.38 -1.91 -5.55
C ASP A 384 13.98 -0.63 -6.16
N LEU A 385 13.35 -0.10 -7.23
CA LEU A 385 13.73 1.17 -7.84
C LEU A 385 13.56 2.33 -6.85
N ARG A 386 12.48 2.34 -6.05
CA ARG A 386 12.25 3.32 -4.98
C ARG A 386 13.36 3.23 -3.92
N GLY A 387 13.73 2.04 -3.46
CA GLY A 387 14.86 1.82 -2.56
C GLY A 387 16.18 2.37 -3.12
N ALA A 388 16.34 2.29 -4.44
CA ALA A 388 17.47 2.86 -5.19
C ALA A 388 17.35 4.37 -5.45
N GLY A 389 16.29 5.04 -4.98
CA GLY A 389 16.06 6.47 -5.17
C GLY A 389 15.43 6.85 -6.51
N ASP A 390 14.96 5.88 -7.29
CA ASP A 390 14.29 6.12 -8.55
C ASP A 390 12.78 5.88 -8.43
N THR A 391 12.03 6.93 -8.14
CA THR A 391 10.57 6.92 -8.06
C THR A 391 9.90 7.40 -9.34
N ARG A 392 10.66 8.04 -10.23
CA ARG A 392 10.14 8.60 -11.48
C ARG A 392 9.91 7.54 -12.54
N THR A 393 10.83 6.60 -12.68
CA THR A 393 10.71 5.51 -13.66
C THR A 393 9.43 4.68 -13.44
N PRO A 394 9.07 4.21 -12.22
CA PRO A 394 7.80 3.53 -11.97
C PRO A 394 6.58 4.40 -12.29
N MET A 395 6.59 5.68 -11.90
CA MET A 395 5.50 6.62 -12.17
C MET A 395 5.24 6.79 -13.67
N LEU A 396 6.28 7.08 -14.45
CA LEU A 396 6.15 7.27 -15.90
C LEU A 396 5.75 5.98 -16.61
N CYS A 397 6.31 4.85 -16.19
CA CYS A 397 5.92 3.54 -16.70
C CYS A 397 4.42 3.30 -16.47
N ASN A 398 3.93 3.47 -15.24
CA ASN A 398 2.53 3.28 -14.88
C ASN A 398 1.61 4.21 -15.71
N LEU A 399 1.97 5.49 -15.83
CA LEU A 399 1.22 6.44 -16.66
C LEU A 399 1.08 5.94 -18.10
N VAL A 400 2.19 5.53 -18.72
CA VAL A 400 2.17 5.12 -20.14
C VAL A 400 1.44 3.80 -20.32
N VAL A 401 1.82 2.76 -19.58
CA VAL A 401 1.31 1.41 -19.86
C VAL A 401 -0.14 1.21 -19.44
N HIS A 402 -0.62 1.88 -18.40
CA HIS A 402 -2.00 1.72 -17.95
C HIS A 402 -2.96 2.72 -18.61
N TRP A 403 -2.60 4.02 -18.66
CA TRP A 403 -3.50 5.06 -19.14
C TRP A 403 -3.50 5.20 -20.65
N PHE A 404 -2.34 5.05 -21.32
CA PHE A 404 -2.25 5.19 -22.78
C PHE A 404 -2.29 3.86 -23.54
N VAL A 405 -2.10 2.71 -22.86
CA VAL A 405 -2.18 1.39 -23.50
C VAL A 405 -3.31 0.55 -22.89
N GLY A 406 -3.23 0.21 -21.61
CA GLY A 406 -4.14 -0.73 -20.95
C GLY A 406 -5.61 -0.30 -21.00
N LEU A 407 -5.93 0.92 -20.57
CA LEU A 407 -7.29 1.46 -20.60
C LEU A 407 -7.85 1.61 -22.02
N PRO A 408 -7.14 2.21 -22.99
CA PRO A 408 -7.64 2.30 -24.36
C PRO A 408 -7.88 0.94 -25.01
N VAL A 409 -6.95 0.00 -24.84
CA VAL A 409 -7.12 -1.40 -25.34
C VAL A 409 -8.33 -2.06 -24.65
N GLY A 410 -8.46 -1.91 -23.32
CA GLY A 410 -9.61 -2.45 -22.59
C GLY A 410 -10.93 -1.87 -23.06
N TYR A 411 -11.01 -0.57 -23.25
CA TYR A 411 -12.20 0.10 -23.78
C TYR A 411 -12.55 -0.40 -25.20
N LEU A 412 -11.57 -0.44 -26.09
CA LEU A 412 -11.74 -0.93 -27.46
C LEU A 412 -12.25 -2.38 -27.47
N MET A 413 -11.64 -3.27 -26.68
CA MET A 413 -12.02 -4.67 -26.61
C MET A 413 -13.40 -4.85 -25.98
N ALA A 414 -13.73 -4.07 -24.94
CA ALA A 414 -15.00 -4.20 -24.24
C ALA A 414 -16.18 -3.68 -25.05
N PHE A 415 -16.07 -2.48 -25.62
CA PHE A 415 -17.20 -1.76 -26.23
C PHE A 415 -17.22 -1.85 -27.75
N THR A 416 -16.06 -1.76 -28.41
CA THR A 416 -16.02 -1.77 -29.90
C THR A 416 -16.00 -3.19 -30.44
N LEU A 417 -15.22 -4.09 -29.83
CA LEU A 417 -15.16 -5.51 -30.23
C LEU A 417 -16.21 -6.39 -29.52
N GLY A 418 -17.05 -5.82 -28.67
CA GLY A 418 -18.15 -6.51 -28.02
C GLY A 418 -17.77 -7.61 -27.02
N LYS A 419 -16.50 -7.65 -26.55
CA LYS A 419 -16.03 -8.67 -25.60
C LYS A 419 -16.45 -8.40 -24.14
N GLY A 420 -17.17 -7.31 -23.89
CA GLY A 420 -17.69 -6.98 -22.56
C GLY A 420 -16.59 -6.88 -21.49
N VAL A 421 -16.89 -7.30 -20.27
CA VAL A 421 -15.96 -7.21 -19.13
C VAL A 421 -14.69 -8.03 -19.31
N VAL A 422 -14.74 -9.11 -20.07
CA VAL A 422 -13.54 -9.91 -20.44
C VAL A 422 -12.57 -9.06 -21.26
N GLY A 423 -13.08 -8.30 -22.24
CA GLY A 423 -12.28 -7.36 -23.05
C GLY A 423 -11.60 -6.28 -22.17
N LEU A 424 -12.34 -5.75 -21.19
CA LEU A 424 -11.80 -4.78 -20.24
C LEU A 424 -10.62 -5.36 -19.44
N TRP A 425 -10.75 -6.58 -18.93
CA TRP A 425 -9.70 -7.26 -18.18
C TRP A 425 -8.49 -7.64 -19.03
N LEU A 426 -8.68 -8.00 -20.30
CA LEU A 426 -7.57 -8.23 -21.24
C LEU A 426 -6.76 -6.94 -21.47
N GLY A 427 -7.44 -5.79 -21.54
CA GLY A 427 -6.74 -4.49 -21.63
C GLY A 427 -5.97 -4.15 -20.37
N LEU A 428 -6.56 -4.32 -19.18
CA LEU A 428 -5.85 -4.14 -17.90
C LEU A 428 -4.65 -5.06 -17.80
N SER A 429 -4.82 -6.34 -18.18
CA SER A 429 -3.73 -7.33 -18.22
C SER A 429 -2.60 -6.91 -19.14
N THR A 430 -2.93 -6.33 -20.31
CA THR A 430 -1.91 -5.80 -21.23
C THR A 430 -1.07 -4.71 -20.56
N GLY A 431 -1.71 -3.77 -19.84
CA GLY A 431 -1.01 -2.75 -19.07
C GLY A 431 -0.10 -3.34 -18.00
N LEU A 432 -0.61 -4.29 -17.19
CA LEU A 432 0.15 -4.95 -16.11
C LEU A 432 1.33 -5.77 -16.65
N ILE A 433 1.13 -6.51 -17.74
CA ILE A 433 2.20 -7.31 -18.39
C ILE A 433 3.31 -6.38 -18.89
N LEU A 434 2.95 -5.34 -19.63
CA LEU A 434 3.93 -4.38 -20.15
C LEU A 434 4.64 -3.64 -18.99
N GLY A 435 3.91 -3.23 -17.95
CA GLY A 435 4.46 -2.58 -16.76
C GLY A 435 5.47 -3.47 -16.04
N GLY A 436 5.11 -4.74 -15.81
CA GLY A 436 6.00 -5.73 -15.20
C GLY A 436 7.27 -5.95 -16.02
N LEU A 437 7.16 -6.12 -17.33
CA LEU A 437 8.31 -6.29 -18.22
C LEU A 437 9.21 -5.06 -18.28
N VAL A 438 8.63 -3.87 -18.39
CA VAL A 438 9.38 -2.59 -18.44
C VAL A 438 10.13 -2.33 -17.14
N LEU A 439 9.45 -2.47 -15.97
CA LEU A 439 10.10 -2.22 -14.68
C LEU A 439 11.13 -3.31 -14.32
N MET A 440 10.86 -4.57 -14.63
CA MET A 440 11.85 -5.63 -14.49
C MET A 440 13.07 -5.37 -15.38
N GLY A 441 12.86 -4.92 -16.63
CA GLY A 441 13.94 -4.52 -17.53
C GLY A 441 14.72 -3.30 -17.03
N ALA A 442 14.05 -2.32 -16.41
CA ALA A 442 14.71 -1.15 -15.78
C ALA A 442 15.56 -1.60 -14.59
N TRP A 443 15.02 -2.47 -13.71
CA TRP A 443 15.77 -3.07 -12.62
C TRP A 443 16.98 -3.88 -13.11
N ALA A 444 16.80 -4.75 -14.09
CA ALA A 444 17.86 -5.58 -14.66
C ALA A 444 19.01 -4.73 -15.21
N ARG A 445 18.71 -3.64 -15.94
CA ARG A 445 19.71 -2.70 -16.45
C ARG A 445 20.51 -2.05 -15.32
N ARG A 446 19.82 -1.65 -14.26
CA ARG A 446 20.45 -1.01 -13.08
C ARG A 446 21.35 -1.99 -12.34
N ALA A 447 20.87 -3.19 -12.07
CA ALA A 447 21.64 -4.23 -11.39
C ALA A 447 22.87 -4.69 -12.20
N ARG A 448 22.78 -4.73 -13.54
CA ARG A 448 23.93 -5.02 -14.43
C ARG A 448 24.98 -3.93 -14.34
N ARG A 449 24.60 -2.65 -14.37
CA ARG A 449 25.53 -1.50 -14.22
C ARG A 449 26.30 -1.60 -12.91
N TRP A 450 25.62 -1.83 -11.80
CA TRP A 450 26.26 -1.99 -10.50
C TRP A 450 27.26 -3.14 -10.41
N ARG A 451 27.00 -4.26 -11.09
CA ARG A 451 27.94 -5.36 -11.17
C ARG A 451 29.19 -5.00 -12.00
N ALA A 452 29.01 -4.27 -13.10
CA ALA A 452 30.11 -3.81 -13.93
C ALA A 452 31.02 -2.80 -13.18
N GLU A 453 30.41 -1.84 -12.46
CA GLU A 453 31.13 -0.87 -11.63
C GLU A 453 31.98 -1.56 -10.55
N ALA A 454 31.42 -2.58 -9.87
CA ALA A 454 32.14 -3.35 -8.87
C ALA A 454 33.31 -4.19 -9.44
N GLY A 455 33.15 -4.70 -10.69
CA GLY A 455 34.21 -5.45 -11.35
C GLY A 455 35.35 -4.58 -11.93
N SER A 456 35.10 -3.27 -12.07
CA SER A 456 36.12 -2.32 -12.58
C SER A 456 36.96 -1.67 -11.47
N GLN A 457 36.60 -1.84 -10.18
CA GLN A 457 37.43 -1.38 -9.06
C GLN A 457 38.58 -2.38 -8.87
N PRO A 458 39.87 -1.92 -8.92
CA PRO A 458 40.97 -2.79 -8.64
C PRO A 458 40.89 -3.31 -7.20
N ALA A 459 41.15 -4.61 -7.01
CA ALA A 459 41.23 -5.20 -5.67
C ALA A 459 42.32 -4.45 -4.86
N THR A 460 41.88 -3.57 -3.96
CA THR A 460 42.75 -2.88 -2.97
C THR A 460 42.97 -3.79 -1.79
#